data_826dac2d7a8b1db728a5e51c60b5ab4f
#
_entry.id   826dac2d7a8b1db728a5e51c60b5ab4f
#
_cell.length_a   1.000
_cell.length_b   1.000
_cell.length_c   1.000
_cell.angle_alpha   90.00
_cell.angle_beta   90.00
_cell.angle_gamma   90.00
#
_symmetry.space_group_name_H-M   'P 1'
#
loop_
_entity.id
_entity.type
_entity.pdbx_description
1 polymer ?
#
loop_
_entity_poly.entity_id
_entity_poly.type
_entity_poly.pdbx_seq_one_letter_code
_entity_poly.pdbx_strand_id
1 'polypeptide(L)'
;QGLLDRGITCVETFDYDVVDKIYRPYDNLGLQVILNPDGTRDVRVLGAFAEAVKAQCTDAAQWARLKEIFRAPSLQMVSFTITEKGYALKNPDGSWLGYVAADIAGGPDKAVGAMGVLTAMLHERFLAGGTPVALVSMDNCAGNGKLLRESVLTMARAWTSGGFVEQAFLDWL
;
A
#
# COMPACT_ATOMS: atom_id res chain seq x y z
N GLN A 1 -0.48 18.81 -20.87
CA GLN A 1 -1.85 19.20 -20.99
C GLN A 1 -2.40 19.88 -19.72
N GLY A 2 -1.65 19.96 -18.64
CA GLY A 2 -1.88 20.84 -17.50
C GLY A 2 -3.14 20.62 -16.63
N LEU A 3 -3.84 19.50 -16.82
CA LEU A 3 -5.06 19.21 -16.06
C LEU A 3 -4.81 18.51 -14.72
N LEU A 4 -3.66 17.83 -14.59
CA LEU A 4 -3.23 17.17 -13.36
C LEU A 4 -1.75 17.45 -13.14
N ASP A 5 -1.41 18.05 -12.02
CA ASP A 5 -0.05 18.35 -11.57
C ASP A 5 0.42 17.37 -10.47
N ARG A 6 -0.08 16.14 -10.53
CA ARG A 6 0.15 15.11 -9.52
C ARG A 6 0.78 13.88 -10.15
N GLY A 7 1.73 13.29 -9.43
CA GLY A 7 2.36 12.03 -9.78
C GLY A 7 1.79 10.87 -8.97
N ILE A 8 2.20 9.66 -9.36
CA ILE A 8 1.92 8.43 -8.64
C ILE A 8 3.19 8.04 -7.88
N THR A 9 3.08 7.76 -6.59
CA THR A 9 4.12 7.05 -5.86
C THR A 9 3.85 5.55 -5.96
N CYS A 10 4.79 4.80 -6.51
CA CYS A 10 4.75 3.34 -6.48
C CYS A 10 5.29 2.83 -5.15
N VAL A 11 4.57 1.92 -4.51
CA VAL A 11 4.97 1.37 -3.20
C VAL A 11 5.02 -0.15 -3.29
N GLU A 12 6.19 -0.72 -3.02
CA GLU A 12 6.38 -2.16 -2.97
C GLU A 12 6.45 -2.66 -1.52
N THR A 13 5.67 -3.70 -1.24
CA THR A 13 5.61 -4.31 0.09
C THR A 13 6.28 -5.67 0.15
N PHE A 14 6.63 -6.26 -0.99
CA PHE A 14 7.15 -7.63 -1.07
C PHE A 14 8.42 -7.75 -1.90
N ASP A 15 8.40 -7.35 -3.17
CA ASP A 15 9.54 -7.46 -4.08
C ASP A 15 10.25 -6.10 -4.24
N TYR A 16 11.16 -5.81 -3.32
CA TYR A 16 11.90 -4.55 -3.33
C TYR A 16 12.85 -4.41 -4.52
N ASP A 17 13.20 -5.50 -5.21
CA ASP A 17 13.99 -5.47 -6.43
C ASP A 17 13.28 -4.68 -7.55
N VAL A 18 11.96 -4.65 -7.54
CA VAL A 18 11.18 -3.83 -8.48
C VAL A 18 11.52 -2.35 -8.34
N VAL A 19 11.65 -1.85 -7.10
CA VAL A 19 12.06 -0.46 -6.85
C VAL A 19 13.51 -0.22 -7.27
N ASP A 20 14.42 -1.11 -6.87
CA ASP A 20 15.87 -0.91 -7.03
C ASP A 20 16.35 -1.20 -8.47
N LYS A 21 15.69 -2.12 -9.21
CA LYS A 21 16.13 -2.56 -10.54
C LYS A 21 15.26 -2.07 -11.70
N ILE A 22 13.99 -1.72 -11.43
CA ILE A 22 13.03 -1.36 -12.49
C ILE A 22 12.68 0.12 -12.44
N TYR A 23 12.40 0.70 -11.27
CA TYR A 23 11.98 2.09 -11.21
C TYR A 23 13.18 3.07 -11.10
N ARG A 24 14.00 2.95 -10.08
CA ARG A 24 15.08 3.91 -9.79
C ARG A 24 16.13 4.05 -10.86
N PRO A 25 16.63 2.97 -11.50
CA PRO A 25 17.66 3.09 -12.54
C PRO A 25 17.20 3.85 -13.78
N TYR A 26 15.91 4.02 -13.96
CA TYR A 26 15.30 4.69 -15.12
C TYR A 26 14.52 5.95 -14.72
N ASP A 27 14.89 6.60 -13.62
CA ASP A 27 14.24 7.83 -13.12
C ASP A 27 12.70 7.67 -12.96
N ASN A 28 12.26 6.48 -12.57
CA ASN A 28 10.85 6.08 -12.47
C ASN A 28 10.06 6.16 -13.79
N LEU A 29 10.73 6.24 -14.93
CA LEU A 29 10.08 6.15 -16.24
C LEU A 29 9.67 4.72 -16.55
N GLY A 30 8.43 4.54 -16.96
CA GLY A 30 7.90 3.25 -17.39
C GLY A 30 7.87 3.12 -18.91
N LEU A 31 8.16 1.93 -19.43
CA LEU A 31 7.96 1.62 -20.84
C LEU A 31 6.67 0.82 -21.02
N GLN A 32 5.67 1.44 -21.65
CA GLN A 32 4.46 0.75 -22.04
C GLN A 32 4.62 0.18 -23.46
N VAL A 33 4.41 -1.11 -23.60
CA VAL A 33 4.37 -1.78 -24.90
C VAL A 33 2.98 -2.38 -25.11
N ILE A 34 2.27 -1.91 -26.12
CA ILE A 34 0.97 -2.45 -26.53
C ILE A 34 1.20 -3.38 -27.70
N LEU A 35 0.80 -4.64 -27.54
CA LEU A 35 0.82 -5.63 -28.61
C LEU A 35 -0.53 -5.64 -29.31
N ASN A 36 -0.56 -5.26 -30.59
CA ASN A 36 -1.77 -5.21 -31.37
C ASN A 36 -2.08 -6.58 -32.02
N PRO A 37 -3.35 -6.89 -32.33
CA PRO A 37 -3.74 -8.17 -32.96
C PRO A 37 -3.11 -8.42 -34.34
N ASP A 38 -2.72 -7.36 -35.02
CA ASP A 38 -2.04 -7.41 -36.34
C ASP A 38 -0.52 -7.65 -36.23
N GLY A 39 0.00 -7.86 -35.03
CA GLY A 39 1.43 -8.08 -34.75
C GLY A 39 2.26 -6.80 -34.63
N THR A 40 1.66 -5.63 -34.80
CA THR A 40 2.36 -4.35 -34.58
C THR A 40 2.52 -4.05 -33.09
N ARG A 41 3.43 -3.14 -32.75
CA ARG A 41 3.70 -2.71 -31.37
C ARG A 41 3.67 -1.19 -31.27
N ASP A 42 2.89 -0.70 -30.30
CA ASP A 42 2.97 0.69 -29.91
C ASP A 42 3.83 0.80 -28.65
N VAL A 43 4.84 1.67 -28.67
CA VAL A 43 5.76 1.86 -27.56
C VAL A 43 5.65 3.30 -27.07
N ARG A 44 5.45 3.47 -25.75
CA ARG A 44 5.35 4.77 -25.10
C ARG A 44 6.15 4.81 -23.83
N VAL A 45 6.83 5.93 -23.58
CA VAL A 45 7.44 6.22 -22.28
C VAL A 45 6.40 6.92 -21.39
N LEU A 46 6.18 6.36 -20.21
CA LEU A 46 5.27 6.90 -19.21
C LEU A 46 6.07 7.57 -18.10
N GLY A 47 5.81 8.86 -17.87
CA GLY A 47 6.38 9.64 -16.77
C GLY A 47 5.37 9.94 -15.66
N ALA A 48 4.44 9.00 -15.39
CA ALA A 48 3.40 9.17 -14.37
C ALA A 48 3.91 8.88 -12.95
N PHE A 49 4.97 8.09 -12.81
CA PHE A 49 5.55 7.72 -11.52
C PHE A 49 6.52 8.81 -11.07
N ALA A 50 6.14 9.55 -10.01
CA ALA A 50 6.99 10.58 -9.42
C ALA A 50 8.13 9.98 -8.59
N GLU A 51 7.86 8.86 -7.93
CA GLU A 51 8.82 8.14 -7.09
C GLU A 51 8.41 6.68 -6.89
N ALA A 52 9.36 5.85 -6.46
CA ALA A 52 9.14 4.48 -6.01
C ALA A 52 9.75 4.28 -4.62
N VAL A 53 8.96 3.73 -3.70
CA VAL A 53 9.27 3.59 -2.28
C VAL A 53 9.14 2.13 -1.86
N LYS A 54 10.09 1.65 -1.08
CA LYS A 54 10.00 0.35 -0.41
C LYS A 54 9.26 0.49 0.92
N ALA A 55 8.19 -0.25 1.11
CA ALA A 55 7.48 -0.32 2.38
C ALA A 55 8.21 -1.24 3.37
N GLN A 56 9.46 -0.91 3.65
CA GLN A 56 10.38 -1.71 4.46
C GLN A 56 10.64 -1.01 5.79
N CYS A 57 10.03 -1.49 6.86
CA CYS A 57 10.15 -0.88 8.20
C CYS A 57 11.60 -0.90 8.76
N THR A 58 12.46 -1.78 8.27
CA THR A 58 13.88 -1.84 8.64
C THR A 58 14.76 -0.82 7.89
N ASP A 59 14.24 -0.20 6.81
CA ASP A 59 14.87 0.93 6.12
C ASP A 59 14.24 2.23 6.63
N ALA A 60 14.90 2.87 7.59
CA ALA A 60 14.36 4.05 8.27
C ALA A 60 14.03 5.20 7.30
N ALA A 61 14.81 5.38 6.23
CA ALA A 61 14.59 6.46 5.26
C ALA A 61 13.34 6.19 4.41
N GLN A 62 13.18 4.95 3.91
CA GLN A 62 12.01 4.56 3.12
C GLN A 62 10.74 4.58 3.98
N TRP A 63 10.81 4.08 5.21
CA TRP A 63 9.69 4.09 6.13
C TRP A 63 9.26 5.50 6.51
N ALA A 64 10.20 6.39 6.80
CA ALA A 64 9.91 7.80 7.07
C ALA A 64 9.27 8.49 5.86
N ARG A 65 9.76 8.23 4.63
CA ARG A 65 9.18 8.78 3.41
C ARG A 65 7.74 8.29 3.20
N LEU A 66 7.48 7.02 3.43
CA LEU A 66 6.13 6.47 3.31
C LEU A 66 5.16 7.11 4.32
N LYS A 67 5.58 7.29 5.57
CA LYS A 67 4.82 8.01 6.59
C LYS A 67 4.53 9.46 6.16
N GLU A 68 5.52 10.17 5.63
CA GLU A 68 5.35 11.53 5.11
C GLU A 68 4.27 11.61 4.03
N ILE A 69 4.29 10.67 3.06
CA ILE A 69 3.29 10.59 2.00
C ILE A 69 1.87 10.44 2.57
N PHE A 70 1.71 9.53 3.53
CA PHE A 70 0.38 9.30 4.13
C PHE A 70 -0.08 10.44 5.03
N ARG A 71 0.80 11.17 5.66
CA ARG A 71 0.48 12.38 6.46
C ARG A 71 0.07 13.55 5.57
N ALA A 72 0.47 13.59 4.30
CA ALA A 72 0.19 14.69 3.40
C ALA A 72 -1.32 14.80 3.08
N PRO A 73 -1.99 15.94 3.34
CA PRO A 73 -3.40 16.12 3.02
C PRO A 73 -3.71 15.97 1.52
N SER A 74 -2.70 16.18 0.68
CA SER A 74 -2.81 16.06 -0.78
C SER A 74 -2.95 14.62 -1.27
N LEU A 75 -2.66 13.59 -0.46
CA LEU A 75 -2.92 12.20 -0.82
C LEU A 75 -4.43 11.95 -0.83
N GLN A 76 -4.98 11.64 -1.99
CA GLN A 76 -6.42 11.47 -2.18
C GLN A 76 -6.83 10.00 -2.34
N MET A 77 -5.93 9.16 -2.86
CA MET A 77 -6.24 7.77 -3.20
C MET A 77 -5.02 6.88 -3.01
N VAL A 78 -5.27 5.69 -2.50
CA VAL A 78 -4.30 4.58 -2.47
C VAL A 78 -4.94 3.41 -3.23
N SER A 79 -4.30 2.96 -4.30
CA SER A 79 -4.79 1.84 -5.10
C SER A 79 -3.94 0.59 -4.91
N PHE A 80 -4.55 -0.58 -5.07
CA PHE A 80 -3.94 -1.89 -4.86
C PHE A 80 -4.10 -2.79 -6.07
N THR A 81 -3.00 -3.47 -6.44
CA THR A 81 -2.95 -4.56 -7.41
C THR A 81 -2.09 -5.69 -6.81
N ILE A 82 -2.59 -6.33 -5.76
CA ILE A 82 -1.82 -7.26 -4.91
C ILE A 82 -2.35 -8.70 -4.97
N THR A 83 -3.30 -8.95 -5.85
CA THR A 83 -4.06 -10.20 -5.98
C THR A 83 -4.88 -10.54 -4.72
N GLU A 84 -5.81 -11.50 -4.84
CA GLU A 84 -6.65 -11.92 -3.72
C GLU A 84 -5.85 -12.37 -2.49
N LYS A 85 -4.69 -12.99 -2.71
CA LYS A 85 -3.80 -13.45 -1.63
C LYS A 85 -3.24 -12.31 -0.79
N GLY A 86 -3.05 -11.13 -1.36
CA GLY A 86 -2.50 -9.96 -0.65
C GLY A 86 -3.44 -9.41 0.42
N TYR A 87 -4.74 -9.70 0.33
CA TYR A 87 -5.73 -9.31 1.35
C TYR A 87 -5.88 -10.34 2.46
N ALA A 88 -5.44 -11.59 2.24
CA ALA A 88 -5.61 -12.66 3.20
C ALA A 88 -4.76 -12.44 4.46
N LEU A 89 -5.39 -12.57 5.62
CA LEU A 89 -4.71 -12.47 6.91
C LEU A 89 -4.58 -13.83 7.60
N LYS A 90 -5.36 -14.82 7.17
CA LYS A 90 -5.46 -16.13 7.81
C LYS A 90 -5.27 -17.27 6.81
N ASN A 91 -4.79 -18.37 7.35
CA ASN A 91 -4.79 -19.66 6.69
C ASN A 91 -6.22 -20.23 6.59
N PRO A 92 -6.46 -21.27 5.75
CA PRO A 92 -7.77 -21.94 5.67
C PRO A 92 -8.26 -22.55 6.98
N ASP A 93 -7.36 -22.90 7.90
CA ASP A 93 -7.66 -23.43 9.23
C ASP A 93 -8.04 -22.35 10.25
N GLY A 94 -8.03 -21.06 9.84
CA GLY A 94 -8.37 -19.92 10.70
C GLY A 94 -7.19 -19.35 11.49
N SER A 95 -6.02 -19.98 11.49
CA SER A 95 -4.81 -19.44 12.11
C SER A 95 -4.29 -18.22 11.32
N TRP A 96 -3.56 -17.31 11.99
CA TRP A 96 -2.91 -16.19 11.32
C TRP A 96 -1.80 -16.67 10.39
N LEU A 97 -1.67 -16.02 9.24
CA LEU A 97 -0.45 -16.15 8.44
C LEU A 97 0.75 -15.71 9.28
N GLY A 98 1.90 -16.37 9.14
CA GLY A 98 3.05 -16.14 10.03
C GLY A 98 3.51 -14.68 10.08
N TYR A 99 3.57 -14.00 8.93
CA TYR A 99 3.92 -12.58 8.88
C TYR A 99 2.85 -11.67 9.49
N VAL A 100 1.56 -12.04 9.37
CA VAL A 100 0.45 -11.30 9.99
C VAL A 100 0.50 -11.42 11.51
N ALA A 101 0.78 -12.62 12.03
CA ALA A 101 0.98 -12.80 13.46
C ALA A 101 2.15 -11.97 14.00
N ALA A 102 3.24 -11.87 13.23
CA ALA A 102 4.37 -11.01 13.57
C ALA A 102 4.01 -9.52 13.52
N ASP A 103 3.26 -9.07 12.51
CA ASP A 103 2.76 -7.69 12.40
C ASP A 103 1.85 -7.33 13.59
N ILE A 104 0.95 -8.25 13.97
CA ILE A 104 0.05 -8.04 15.12
C ILE A 104 0.86 -7.91 16.42
N ALA A 105 1.83 -8.77 16.63
CA ALA A 105 2.67 -8.75 17.84
C ALA A 105 3.67 -7.60 17.87
N GLY A 106 4.13 -7.16 16.69
CA GLY A 106 5.14 -6.10 16.56
C GLY A 106 4.59 -4.68 16.55
N GLY A 107 3.30 -4.53 16.25
CA GLY A 107 2.65 -3.22 16.11
C GLY A 107 2.98 -2.49 14.82
N PRO A 108 2.45 -1.27 14.63
CA PRO A 108 2.52 -0.51 13.38
C PRO A 108 3.93 -0.31 12.83
N ASP A 109 4.90 -0.01 13.69
CA ASP A 109 6.27 0.31 13.27
C ASP A 109 7.10 -0.90 12.79
N LYS A 110 6.56 -2.11 12.93
CA LYS A 110 7.21 -3.36 12.52
C LYS A 110 6.42 -4.11 11.45
N ALA A 111 5.39 -3.49 10.89
CA ALA A 111 4.56 -4.13 9.88
C ALA A 111 5.35 -4.40 8.58
N VAL A 112 5.17 -5.61 8.05
CA VAL A 112 5.80 -6.06 6.79
C VAL A 112 4.77 -6.55 5.76
N GLY A 113 3.63 -7.08 6.20
CA GLY A 113 2.55 -7.50 5.31
C GLY A 113 1.82 -6.31 4.70
N ALA A 114 1.32 -6.43 3.46
CA ALA A 114 0.68 -5.32 2.75
C ALA A 114 -0.46 -4.67 3.58
N MET A 115 -1.31 -5.47 4.21
CA MET A 115 -2.42 -4.96 5.03
C MET A 115 -1.94 -4.37 6.36
N GLY A 116 -0.88 -4.92 6.96
CA GLY A 116 -0.21 -4.34 8.13
C GLY A 116 0.39 -2.99 7.81
N VAL A 117 1.20 -2.89 6.75
CA VAL A 117 1.78 -1.63 6.26
C VAL A 117 0.70 -0.60 5.99
N LEU A 118 -0.36 -0.96 5.24
CA LEU A 118 -1.45 -0.04 4.96
C LEU A 118 -2.09 0.48 6.25
N THR A 119 -2.40 -0.41 7.18
CA THR A 119 -3.03 -0.03 8.46
C THR A 119 -2.12 0.87 9.29
N ALA A 120 -0.80 0.62 9.30
CA ALA A 120 0.18 1.48 9.96
C ALA A 120 0.21 2.88 9.32
N MET A 121 0.18 2.97 8.00
CA MET A 121 0.17 4.25 7.29
C MET A 121 -1.15 5.01 7.46
N LEU A 122 -2.28 4.32 7.58
CA LEU A 122 -3.56 4.94 7.93
C LEU A 122 -3.55 5.48 9.37
N HIS A 123 -2.90 4.79 10.30
CA HIS A 123 -2.69 5.32 11.66
C HIS A 123 -1.85 6.60 11.64
N GLU A 124 -0.76 6.65 10.87
CA GLU A 124 0.02 7.87 10.68
C GLU A 124 -0.81 9.03 10.10
N ARG A 125 -1.71 8.72 9.17
CA ARG A 125 -2.64 9.71 8.61
C ARG A 125 -3.64 10.20 9.63
N PHE A 126 -4.21 9.30 10.43
CA PHE A 126 -5.10 9.64 11.54
C PHE A 126 -4.40 10.59 12.53
N LEU A 127 -3.18 10.28 12.96
CA LEU A 127 -2.38 11.14 13.84
C LEU A 127 -2.06 12.52 13.23
N ALA A 128 -1.99 12.60 11.91
CA ALA A 128 -1.75 13.85 11.17
C ALA A 128 -3.03 14.67 10.91
N GLY A 129 -4.14 14.34 11.56
CA GLY A 129 -5.40 15.08 11.46
C GLY A 129 -6.52 14.36 10.70
N GLY A 130 -6.30 13.10 10.29
CA GLY A 130 -7.36 12.22 9.79
C GLY A 130 -8.03 12.68 8.49
N THR A 131 -7.32 13.41 7.61
CA THR A 131 -7.87 13.81 6.30
C THR A 131 -8.33 12.57 5.51
N PRO A 132 -9.54 12.53 4.96
CA PRO A 132 -10.06 11.38 4.22
C PRO A 132 -9.14 10.95 3.06
N VAL A 133 -9.08 9.65 2.79
CA VAL A 133 -8.37 9.05 1.66
C VAL A 133 -9.19 7.89 1.10
N ALA A 134 -9.27 7.77 -0.22
CA ALA A 134 -9.93 6.64 -0.86
C ALA A 134 -8.97 5.44 -0.92
N LEU A 135 -9.43 4.28 -0.45
CA LEU A 135 -8.74 3.00 -0.64
C LEU A 135 -9.43 2.23 -1.76
N VAL A 136 -8.71 1.91 -2.81
CA VAL A 136 -9.27 1.33 -4.04
C VAL A 136 -8.56 0.03 -4.40
N SER A 137 -9.24 -1.10 -4.25
CA SER A 137 -8.76 -2.36 -4.82
C SER A 137 -9.06 -2.38 -6.31
N MET A 138 -8.03 -2.58 -7.11
CA MET A 138 -8.12 -2.73 -8.57
C MET A 138 -7.96 -4.20 -9.01
N ASP A 139 -7.92 -5.12 -8.06
CA ASP A 139 -7.81 -6.55 -8.31
C ASP A 139 -9.13 -7.15 -8.81
N ASN A 140 -9.04 -8.10 -9.73
CA ASN A 140 -10.20 -8.80 -10.29
C ASN A 140 -10.64 -9.96 -9.37
N CYS A 141 -11.20 -9.61 -8.21
CA CYS A 141 -11.81 -10.59 -7.31
C CYS A 141 -13.15 -10.07 -6.78
N ALA A 142 -14.07 -10.99 -6.52
CA ALA A 142 -15.42 -10.66 -6.05
C ALA A 142 -15.37 -9.96 -4.68
N GLY A 143 -16.03 -8.80 -4.56
CA GLY A 143 -16.09 -8.06 -3.31
C GLY A 143 -14.74 -7.50 -2.84
N ASN A 144 -13.83 -7.20 -3.75
CA ASN A 144 -12.47 -6.73 -3.45
C ASN A 144 -12.41 -5.56 -2.47
N GLY A 145 -13.28 -4.55 -2.61
CA GLY A 145 -13.36 -3.44 -1.65
C GLY A 145 -13.79 -3.88 -0.25
N LYS A 146 -14.67 -4.88 -0.15
CA LYS A 146 -15.05 -5.47 1.14
C LYS A 146 -13.87 -6.22 1.76
N LEU A 147 -13.16 -7.02 0.97
CA LEU A 147 -11.96 -7.73 1.44
C LEU A 147 -10.90 -6.75 1.98
N LEU A 148 -10.61 -5.69 1.23
CA LEU A 148 -9.67 -4.64 1.64
C LEU A 148 -10.11 -4.03 2.98
N ARG A 149 -11.38 -3.61 3.08
CA ARG A 149 -11.93 -3.01 4.31
C ARG A 149 -11.83 -3.94 5.50
N GLU A 150 -12.27 -5.20 5.36
CA GLU A 150 -12.24 -6.17 6.45
C GLU A 150 -10.81 -6.48 6.92
N SER A 151 -9.85 -6.52 6.00
CA SER A 151 -8.45 -6.77 6.34
C SER A 151 -7.85 -5.61 7.14
N VAL A 152 -8.07 -4.36 6.71
CA VAL A 152 -7.63 -3.17 7.45
C VAL A 152 -8.27 -3.11 8.83
N LEU A 153 -9.60 -3.28 8.94
CA LEU A 153 -10.31 -3.27 10.22
C LEU A 153 -9.85 -4.40 11.15
N THR A 154 -9.53 -5.57 10.60
CA THR A 154 -9.04 -6.70 11.39
C THR A 154 -7.66 -6.40 11.99
N MET A 155 -6.74 -5.83 11.20
CA MET A 155 -5.43 -5.39 11.70
C MET A 155 -5.57 -4.29 12.75
N ALA A 156 -6.40 -3.28 12.50
CA ALA A 156 -6.63 -2.18 13.44
C ALA A 156 -7.21 -2.68 14.77
N ARG A 157 -8.21 -3.57 14.74
CA ARG A 157 -8.77 -4.20 15.95
C ARG A 157 -7.72 -4.97 16.74
N ALA A 158 -6.88 -5.74 16.07
CA ALA A 158 -5.82 -6.50 16.71
C ALA A 158 -4.82 -5.57 17.42
N TRP A 159 -4.42 -4.48 16.77
CA TRP A 159 -3.53 -3.49 17.37
C TRP A 159 -4.16 -2.66 18.48
N THR A 160 -5.46 -2.32 18.35
CA THR A 160 -6.19 -1.66 19.45
C THR A 160 -6.26 -2.59 20.68
N SER A 161 -6.59 -3.86 20.48
CA SER A 161 -6.61 -4.86 21.56
C SER A 161 -5.23 -5.09 22.18
N GLY A 162 -4.17 -4.98 21.40
CA GLY A 162 -2.78 -5.08 21.84
C GLY A 162 -2.21 -3.80 22.48
N GLY A 163 -2.99 -2.71 22.50
CA GLY A 163 -2.57 -1.41 23.06
C GLY A 163 -1.55 -0.65 22.20
N PHE A 164 -1.40 -1.01 20.91
CA PHE A 164 -0.51 -0.32 19.99
C PHE A 164 -1.12 0.94 19.38
N VAL A 165 -2.44 0.98 19.24
CA VAL A 165 -3.18 2.11 18.69
C VAL A 165 -4.43 2.38 19.53
N GLU A 166 -4.92 3.61 19.51
CA GLU A 166 -6.08 4.06 20.28
C GLU A 166 -7.41 3.67 19.62
N GLN A 167 -8.46 3.52 20.45
CA GLN A 167 -9.81 3.21 19.96
C GLN A 167 -10.32 4.25 18.95
N ALA A 168 -9.97 5.53 19.13
CA ALA A 168 -10.37 6.61 18.23
C ALA A 168 -9.86 6.40 16.78
N PHE A 169 -8.73 5.73 16.58
CA PHE A 169 -8.27 5.35 15.25
C PHE A 169 -9.19 4.31 14.61
N LEU A 170 -9.61 3.29 15.36
CA LEU A 170 -10.55 2.27 14.87
C LEU A 170 -11.91 2.90 14.53
N ASP A 171 -12.35 3.87 15.30
CA ASP A 171 -13.62 4.58 15.07
C ASP A 171 -13.55 5.52 13.84
N TRP A 172 -12.35 6.00 13.52
CA TRP A 172 -12.10 6.83 12.33
C TRP A 172 -12.11 6.01 11.02
N LEU A 173 -11.69 4.73 11.02
CA LEU A 173 -11.67 3.84 9.86
C LEU A 173 -13.08 3.43 9.39
#